data_44a1abcc1ba47d3c3f15129fe86f79a5
#
_entry.id   44a1abcc1ba47d3c3f15129fe86f79a5
#
_cell.length_a   1.000
_cell.length_b   1.000
_cell.length_c   1.000
_cell.angle_alpha   90.00
_cell.angle_beta   90.00
_cell.angle_gamma   90.00
#
_symmetry.space_group_name_H-M   'P 1'
#
loop_
_entity.id
_entity.type
_entity.pdbx_description
1 polymer ?
#
loop_
_entity_poly.entity_id
_entity_poly.type
_entity_poly.pdbx_seq_one_letter_code
_entity_poly.pdbx_strand_id
1 'polypeptide(L)'
;MLLVLGALALTFFLRSRHYLDDAFYSNPHAFDDSVRALRDAEKARRHAEYEARRAEWAAEKAVRQARHQAWLDSQAVWSARRAQWAEEKAERARLRAQRQAHYDSLRAQWPEKFAEGTVVDANAADTATLKCIPGIGSVLARRIVRYRESLGGFVSPKQVEEVSGVPSGVARWFKVGKDAEAEVTRHLDLNRDDFRTLVHHPYLSYEQVRDIVNYRRHHPILSMRTLAALPSFAAADLCRLEPYVSF
;
A
#
# COMPACT_ATOMS: atom_id res chain seq x y z
N MET A 1 -5.75 -14.83 68.17
CA MET A 1 -4.35 -14.34 68.08
C MET A 1 -4.14 -13.03 68.83
N LEU A 2 -5.04 -12.06 68.82
CA LEU A 2 -4.93 -10.77 69.57
C LEU A 2 -4.90 -10.89 71.08
N LEU A 3 -5.65 -11.84 71.66
CA LEU A 3 -5.70 -12.03 73.09
C LEU A 3 -4.40 -12.64 73.71
N VAL A 4 -3.67 -13.45 72.93
CA VAL A 4 -2.40 -14.05 73.35
C VAL A 4 -1.28 -13.00 73.34
N LEU A 5 -1.28 -12.09 72.36
CA LEU A 5 -0.33 -10.99 72.31
C LEU A 5 -0.56 -9.98 73.47
N GLY A 6 -1.83 -9.73 73.81
CA GLY A 6 -2.16 -8.88 74.96
C GLY A 6 -1.71 -9.45 76.27
N ALA A 7 -1.87 -10.78 76.48
CA ALA A 7 -1.41 -11.46 77.73
C ALA A 7 0.13 -11.48 77.86
N LEU A 8 0.84 -11.69 76.68
CA LEU A 8 2.32 -11.63 76.71
C LEU A 8 2.83 -10.19 76.94
N ALA A 9 2.15 -9.19 76.42
CA ALA A 9 2.50 -7.78 76.66
C ALA A 9 2.27 -7.42 78.16
N LEU A 10 1.16 -7.89 78.72
CA LEU A 10 0.87 -7.63 80.13
C LEU A 10 1.85 -8.33 81.08
N THR A 11 2.19 -9.60 80.81
CA THR A 11 3.19 -10.33 81.62
C THR A 11 4.58 -9.74 81.49
N PHE A 12 4.95 -9.27 80.28
CA PHE A 12 6.22 -8.56 80.06
C PHE A 12 6.25 -7.22 80.82
N PHE A 13 5.13 -6.48 80.79
CA PHE A 13 5.01 -5.21 81.55
C PHE A 13 5.07 -5.38 83.05
N LEU A 14 4.37 -6.39 83.61
CA LEU A 14 4.39 -6.66 85.02
C LEU A 14 5.79 -7.15 85.53
N ARG A 15 6.45 -7.98 84.75
CA ARG A 15 7.81 -8.46 85.00
C ARG A 15 8.86 -7.34 84.88
N SER A 16 8.68 -6.45 83.91
CA SER A 16 9.54 -5.26 83.75
C SER A 16 9.40 -4.29 84.91
N ARG A 17 8.18 -4.15 85.48
CA ARG A 17 7.93 -3.31 86.68
C ARG A 17 8.60 -3.82 87.93
N HIS A 18 8.52 -5.13 88.13
CA HIS A 18 9.18 -5.77 89.30
C HIS A 18 10.72 -5.64 89.27
N TYR A 19 11.28 -5.76 88.06
CA TYR A 19 12.73 -5.59 87.79
C TYR A 19 13.19 -4.15 88.03
N LEU A 20 12.35 -3.19 87.70
CA LEU A 20 12.65 -1.75 87.88
C LEU A 20 12.58 -1.36 89.37
N ASP A 21 11.67 -1.97 90.15
CA ASP A 21 11.58 -1.72 91.61
C ASP A 21 12.80 -2.24 92.31
N ASP A 22 13.26 -3.49 92.04
CA ASP A 22 14.46 -4.08 92.67
C ASP A 22 15.75 -3.34 92.26
N ALA A 23 15.85 -2.86 91.00
CA ALA A 23 16.97 -2.06 90.50
C ALA A 23 17.02 -0.66 91.15
N PHE A 24 15.86 -0.09 91.53
CA PHE A 24 15.78 1.22 92.17
C PHE A 24 16.33 1.21 93.60
N TYR A 25 16.05 0.13 94.37
CA TYR A 25 16.57 -0.01 95.71
C TYR A 25 18.06 -0.40 95.77
N SER A 26 18.58 -1.04 94.71
CA SER A 26 19.98 -1.48 94.66
C SER A 26 20.93 -0.36 94.15
N ASN A 27 20.48 0.54 93.28
CA ASN A 27 21.29 1.64 92.79
C ASN A 27 20.39 2.75 92.24
N PRO A 28 20.06 3.80 92.97
CA PRO A 28 19.17 4.91 92.55
C PRO A 28 19.67 5.62 91.30
N HIS A 29 20.97 5.71 91.10
CA HIS A 29 21.56 6.34 89.90
C HIS A 29 21.40 5.45 88.66
N ALA A 30 21.50 4.14 88.78
CA ALA A 30 21.28 3.22 87.66
C ALA A 30 19.85 3.26 87.15
N PHE A 31 18.84 3.53 87.98
CA PHE A 31 17.47 3.76 87.48
C PHE A 31 17.33 5.03 86.65
N ASP A 32 17.95 6.12 87.13
CA ASP A 32 17.91 7.41 86.43
C ASP A 32 18.62 7.32 85.07
N ASP A 33 19.74 6.61 85.05
CA ASP A 33 20.48 6.37 83.73
C ASP A 33 19.69 5.46 82.79
N SER A 34 19.00 4.44 83.35
CA SER A 34 18.12 3.59 82.49
C SER A 34 16.95 4.36 81.90
N VAL A 35 16.33 5.24 82.69
CA VAL A 35 15.23 6.14 82.24
C VAL A 35 15.75 7.14 81.17
N ARG A 36 16.95 7.68 81.32
CA ARG A 36 17.60 8.51 80.35
C ARG A 36 17.84 7.75 79.03
N ALA A 37 18.42 6.57 79.09
CA ALA A 37 18.67 5.70 77.94
C ALA A 37 17.38 5.35 77.21
N LEU A 38 16.27 5.07 77.87
CA LEU A 38 14.96 4.83 77.22
C LEU A 38 14.42 6.08 76.55
N ARG A 39 14.54 7.25 77.14
CA ARG A 39 14.14 8.53 76.53
C ARG A 39 14.97 8.84 75.25
N ASP A 40 16.27 8.60 75.36
CA ASP A 40 17.15 8.87 74.19
C ASP A 40 16.92 7.84 73.05
N ALA A 41 16.67 6.57 73.41
CA ALA A 41 16.25 5.57 72.43
C ALA A 41 14.90 5.91 71.75
N GLU A 42 13.93 6.43 72.50
CA GLU A 42 12.65 6.87 71.99
C GLU A 42 12.81 8.09 71.05
N LYS A 43 13.64 9.09 71.43
CA LYS A 43 13.96 10.23 70.61
C LYS A 43 14.64 9.79 69.33
N ALA A 44 15.62 8.90 69.40
CA ALA A 44 16.31 8.35 68.22
C ALA A 44 15.32 7.64 67.27
N ARG A 45 14.41 6.84 67.83
CA ARG A 45 13.36 6.15 67.07
C ARG A 45 12.44 7.15 66.34
N ARG A 46 11.93 8.18 67.05
CA ARG A 46 11.09 9.23 66.49
C ARG A 46 11.84 10.02 65.40
N HIS A 47 13.12 10.28 65.61
CA HIS A 47 13.96 10.95 64.59
C HIS A 47 14.14 10.04 63.38
N ALA A 48 14.42 8.77 63.54
CA ALA A 48 14.53 7.81 62.45
C ALA A 48 13.21 7.66 61.66
N GLU A 49 12.06 7.62 62.34
CA GLU A 49 10.74 7.60 61.71
C GLU A 49 10.44 8.89 60.95
N TYR A 50 10.88 10.04 61.47
CA TYR A 50 10.77 11.31 60.76
C TYR A 50 11.64 11.35 59.48
N GLU A 51 12.88 10.94 59.59
CA GLU A 51 13.81 10.86 58.46
C GLU A 51 13.32 9.89 57.42
N ALA A 52 12.81 8.72 57.78
CA ALA A 52 12.23 7.75 56.90
C ALA A 52 11.03 8.34 56.12
N ARG A 53 10.09 8.99 56.82
CA ARG A 53 8.96 9.67 56.18
C ARG A 53 9.39 10.79 55.21
N ARG A 54 10.42 11.56 55.63
CA ARG A 54 10.99 12.59 54.80
C ARG A 54 11.63 12.04 53.52
N ALA A 55 12.34 10.91 53.64
CA ALA A 55 12.93 10.20 52.50
C ALA A 55 11.86 9.63 51.58
N GLU A 56 10.80 9.01 52.12
CA GLU A 56 9.66 8.53 51.35
C GLU A 56 8.97 9.67 50.56
N TRP A 57 8.72 10.79 51.24
CA TRP A 57 8.11 11.95 50.58
C TRP A 57 9.00 12.54 49.48
N ALA A 58 10.34 12.59 49.74
CA ALA A 58 11.30 13.04 48.73
C ALA A 58 11.34 12.11 47.50
N ALA A 59 11.32 10.79 47.76
CA ALA A 59 11.26 9.77 46.71
C ALA A 59 9.96 9.88 45.86
N GLU A 60 8.82 10.01 46.56
CA GLU A 60 7.53 10.20 45.90
C GLU A 60 7.49 11.47 45.02
N LYS A 61 8.03 12.56 45.57
CA LYS A 61 8.18 13.83 44.84
C LYS A 61 9.07 13.67 43.59
N ALA A 62 10.19 12.98 43.73
CA ALA A 62 11.10 12.71 42.62
C ALA A 62 10.42 11.87 41.49
N VAL A 63 9.68 10.82 41.89
CA VAL A 63 8.90 10.01 40.94
C VAL A 63 7.84 10.85 40.22
N ARG A 64 7.14 11.71 40.95
CA ARG A 64 6.14 12.61 40.37
C ARG A 64 6.76 13.60 39.38
N GLN A 65 7.91 14.15 39.72
CA GLN A 65 8.68 15.04 38.85
C GLN A 65 9.18 14.30 37.61
N ALA A 66 9.72 13.10 37.76
CA ALA A 66 10.18 12.27 36.64
C ALA A 66 9.04 11.92 35.68
N ARG A 67 7.86 11.55 36.21
CA ARG A 67 6.66 11.31 35.38
C ARG A 67 6.23 12.56 34.60
N HIS A 68 6.25 13.72 35.27
CA HIS A 68 5.89 14.98 34.61
C HIS A 68 6.89 15.33 33.50
N GLN A 69 8.19 15.14 33.75
CA GLN A 69 9.22 15.37 32.75
C GLN A 69 9.06 14.42 31.56
N ALA A 70 8.86 13.12 31.80
CA ALA A 70 8.62 12.13 30.76
C ALA A 70 7.37 12.47 29.91
N TRP A 71 6.32 13.03 30.54
CA TRP A 71 5.14 13.50 29.82
C TRP A 71 5.46 14.71 28.94
N LEU A 72 6.23 15.69 29.42
CA LEU A 72 6.68 16.84 28.63
C LEU A 72 7.55 16.41 27.44
N ASP A 73 8.49 15.50 27.65
CA ASP A 73 9.36 14.97 26.61
C ASP A 73 8.54 14.23 25.55
N SER A 74 7.57 13.44 25.98
CA SER A 74 6.61 12.79 25.06
C SER A 74 5.84 13.82 24.21
N GLN A 75 5.34 14.87 24.82
CA GLN A 75 4.66 15.96 24.11
C GLN A 75 5.57 16.64 23.09
N ALA A 76 6.83 16.90 23.45
CA ALA A 76 7.81 17.48 22.55
C ALA A 76 8.07 16.59 21.34
N VAL A 77 8.24 15.26 21.53
CA VAL A 77 8.40 14.27 20.46
C VAL A 77 7.17 14.25 19.54
N TRP A 78 5.96 14.25 20.11
CA TRP A 78 4.73 14.27 19.33
C TRP A 78 4.53 15.56 18.54
N SER A 79 4.91 16.70 19.11
CA SER A 79 4.83 18.00 18.41
C SER A 79 5.81 18.07 17.25
N ALA A 80 7.05 17.60 17.44
CA ALA A 80 8.06 17.48 16.39
C ALA A 80 7.61 16.56 15.26
N ARG A 81 7.06 15.38 15.60
CA ARG A 81 6.53 14.43 14.61
C ARG A 81 5.36 15.03 13.81
N ARG A 82 4.46 15.77 14.47
CA ARG A 82 3.36 16.46 13.78
C ARG A 82 3.88 17.53 12.82
N ALA A 83 4.91 18.29 13.21
CA ALA A 83 5.54 19.28 12.36
C ALA A 83 6.18 18.64 11.12
N GLN A 84 6.95 17.58 11.28
CA GLN A 84 7.54 16.82 10.17
C GLN A 84 6.46 16.27 9.23
N TRP A 85 5.39 15.68 9.78
CA TRP A 85 4.28 15.15 8.97
C TRP A 85 3.53 16.25 8.21
N ALA A 86 3.36 17.44 8.82
CA ALA A 86 2.75 18.59 8.16
C ALA A 86 3.63 19.12 7.01
N GLU A 87 4.94 19.14 7.21
CA GLU A 87 5.91 19.53 6.18
C GLU A 87 5.91 18.53 5.01
N GLU A 88 5.99 17.24 5.29
CA GLU A 88 5.90 16.19 4.27
C GLU A 88 4.58 16.25 3.48
N LYS A 89 3.47 16.48 4.18
CA LYS A 89 2.16 16.67 3.54
C LYS A 89 2.14 17.91 2.63
N ALA A 90 2.74 19.01 3.07
CA ALA A 90 2.84 20.24 2.29
C ALA A 90 3.72 20.03 1.04
N GLU A 91 4.84 19.32 1.18
CA GLU A 91 5.70 18.99 0.05
C GLU A 91 4.99 18.10 -0.98
N ARG A 92 4.30 17.05 -0.51
CA ARG A 92 3.46 16.20 -1.39
C ARG A 92 2.36 16.99 -2.09
N ALA A 93 1.76 17.98 -1.41
CA ALA A 93 0.76 18.85 -2.00
C ALA A 93 1.37 19.75 -3.09
N ARG A 94 2.56 20.33 -2.85
CA ARG A 94 3.30 21.13 -3.84
C ARG A 94 3.64 20.30 -5.09
N LEU A 95 4.14 19.07 -4.91
CA LEU A 95 4.46 18.16 -6.02
C LEU A 95 3.21 17.75 -6.82
N ARG A 96 2.08 17.57 -6.14
CA ARG A 96 0.79 17.32 -6.82
C ARG A 96 0.34 18.54 -7.62
N ALA A 97 0.43 19.74 -7.04
CA ALA A 97 0.07 20.98 -7.71
C ALA A 97 0.96 21.25 -8.93
N GLN A 98 2.27 21.03 -8.83
CA GLN A 98 3.19 21.15 -9.96
C GLN A 98 2.86 20.15 -11.08
N ARG A 99 2.60 18.88 -10.74
CA ARG A 99 2.14 17.89 -11.72
C ARG A 99 0.84 18.32 -12.38
N GLN A 100 -0.13 18.78 -11.60
CA GLN A 100 -1.41 19.23 -12.13
C GLN A 100 -1.23 20.41 -13.08
N ALA A 101 -0.46 21.44 -12.69
CA ALA A 101 -0.16 22.56 -13.57
C ALA A 101 0.55 22.15 -14.86
N HIS A 102 1.46 21.17 -14.78
CA HIS A 102 2.10 20.60 -15.96
C HIS A 102 1.08 19.88 -16.87
N TYR A 103 0.20 19.06 -16.28
CA TYR A 103 -0.88 18.41 -17.06
C TYR A 103 -1.84 19.41 -17.69
N ASP A 104 -2.19 20.47 -16.97
CA ASP A 104 -3.08 21.52 -17.47
C ASP A 104 -2.43 22.29 -18.63
N SER A 105 -1.12 22.57 -18.54
CA SER A 105 -0.37 23.20 -19.64
C SER A 105 -0.28 22.28 -20.87
N LEU A 106 -0.08 20.98 -20.67
CA LEU A 106 -0.13 20.00 -21.76
C LEU A 106 -1.53 19.90 -22.36
N ARG A 107 -2.56 19.93 -21.51
CA ARG A 107 -3.96 19.88 -21.96
C ARG A 107 -4.35 21.11 -22.80
N ALA A 108 -3.85 22.30 -22.45
CA ALA A 108 -4.04 23.51 -23.22
C ALA A 108 -3.43 23.42 -24.64
N GLN A 109 -2.43 22.54 -24.83
CA GLN A 109 -1.79 22.27 -26.13
C GLN A 109 -2.47 21.12 -26.91
N TRP A 110 -3.51 20.49 -26.34
CA TRP A 110 -4.19 19.40 -27.02
C TRP A 110 -5.05 19.94 -28.18
N PRO A 111 -5.08 19.21 -29.31
CA PRO A 111 -5.91 19.59 -30.41
C PRO A 111 -7.40 19.61 -30.01
N GLU A 112 -8.13 20.47 -30.62
CA GLU A 112 -9.58 20.57 -30.49
C GLU A 112 -10.23 19.22 -30.79
N LYS A 113 -11.24 18.87 -29.99
CA LYS A 113 -11.94 17.60 -30.15
C LYS A 113 -12.91 17.67 -31.30
N PHE A 114 -13.04 16.59 -32.07
CA PHE A 114 -14.01 16.47 -33.13
C PHE A 114 -15.45 16.63 -32.62
N ALA A 115 -16.28 17.31 -33.45
CA ALA A 115 -17.72 17.39 -33.19
C ALA A 115 -18.38 16.03 -33.37
N GLU A 116 -19.51 15.82 -32.72
CA GLU A 116 -20.31 14.59 -32.92
C GLU A 116 -20.68 14.39 -34.40
N GLY A 117 -20.59 13.16 -34.87
CA GLY A 117 -20.83 12.80 -36.26
C GLY A 117 -19.58 12.82 -37.14
N THR A 118 -18.45 13.31 -36.66
CA THR A 118 -17.18 13.19 -37.38
C THR A 118 -16.72 11.74 -37.40
N VAL A 119 -16.41 11.21 -38.58
CA VAL A 119 -15.94 9.83 -38.75
C VAL A 119 -14.56 9.84 -39.40
N VAL A 120 -13.64 9.14 -38.74
CA VAL A 120 -12.22 9.06 -39.12
C VAL A 120 -11.91 7.68 -39.66
N ASP A 121 -11.05 7.60 -40.66
CA ASP A 121 -10.58 6.32 -41.17
C ASP A 121 -9.63 5.64 -40.15
N ALA A 122 -9.98 4.45 -39.69
CA ALA A 122 -9.24 3.72 -38.67
C ALA A 122 -7.84 3.31 -39.17
N ASN A 123 -7.71 3.02 -40.45
CA ASN A 123 -6.45 2.57 -41.05
C ASN A 123 -5.52 3.73 -41.44
N ALA A 124 -6.08 4.87 -41.78
CA ALA A 124 -5.31 6.05 -42.19
C ALA A 124 -4.97 7.01 -41.04
N ALA A 125 -5.75 6.99 -39.93
CA ALA A 125 -5.58 7.94 -38.85
C ALA A 125 -4.22 7.82 -38.18
N ASP A 126 -3.56 8.98 -38.01
CA ASP A 126 -2.34 9.10 -37.21
C ASP A 126 -2.64 9.40 -35.73
N THR A 127 -1.61 9.42 -34.91
CA THR A 127 -1.78 9.69 -33.47
C THR A 127 -2.30 11.10 -33.20
N ALA A 128 -2.09 12.07 -34.08
CA ALA A 128 -2.57 13.44 -33.92
C ALA A 128 -4.08 13.50 -34.17
N THR A 129 -4.54 12.91 -35.23
CA THR A 129 -5.97 12.77 -35.60
C THR A 129 -6.73 11.97 -34.51
N LEU A 130 -6.18 10.85 -34.06
CA LEU A 130 -6.80 10.03 -33.00
C LEU A 130 -6.99 10.78 -31.69
N LYS A 131 -6.09 11.68 -31.33
CA LYS A 131 -6.24 12.53 -30.14
C LYS A 131 -7.40 13.52 -30.25
N CYS A 132 -7.86 13.86 -31.42
CA CYS A 132 -9.04 14.72 -31.61
C CYS A 132 -10.35 13.99 -31.27
N ILE A 133 -10.36 12.66 -31.21
CA ILE A 133 -11.54 11.87 -30.85
C ILE A 133 -11.81 11.99 -29.34
N PRO A 134 -13.07 12.31 -28.92
CA PRO A 134 -13.44 12.32 -27.51
C PRO A 134 -13.15 10.98 -26.84
N GLY A 135 -12.52 11.02 -25.66
CA GLY A 135 -12.13 9.81 -24.92
C GLY A 135 -10.78 9.19 -25.31
N ILE A 136 -10.20 9.61 -26.44
CA ILE A 136 -8.87 9.15 -26.86
C ILE A 136 -7.81 10.21 -26.51
N GLY A 137 -6.87 9.83 -25.64
CA GLY A 137 -5.68 10.61 -25.30
C GLY A 137 -4.43 10.06 -25.98
N SER A 138 -3.28 10.69 -25.74
CA SER A 138 -2.00 10.31 -26.37
C SER A 138 -1.57 8.86 -26.11
N VAL A 139 -1.93 8.29 -24.97
CA VAL A 139 -1.61 6.89 -24.63
C VAL A 139 -2.46 5.95 -25.46
N LEU A 140 -3.78 6.20 -25.52
CA LEU A 140 -4.71 5.36 -26.28
C LEU A 140 -4.46 5.48 -27.77
N ALA A 141 -4.20 6.68 -28.30
CA ALA A 141 -3.85 6.89 -29.71
C ALA A 141 -2.64 6.02 -30.12
N ARG A 142 -1.58 6.01 -29.31
CA ARG A 142 -0.40 5.16 -29.57
C ARG A 142 -0.72 3.67 -29.48
N ARG A 143 -1.60 3.26 -28.56
CA ARG A 143 -2.03 1.85 -28.43
C ARG A 143 -2.83 1.41 -29.66
N ILE A 144 -3.74 2.25 -30.13
CA ILE A 144 -4.55 1.98 -31.31
C ILE A 144 -3.64 1.80 -32.54
N VAL A 145 -2.68 2.72 -32.75
CA VAL A 145 -1.73 2.61 -33.90
C VAL A 145 -0.91 1.32 -33.80
N ARG A 146 -0.36 1.03 -32.62
CA ARG A 146 0.43 -0.20 -32.40
C ARG A 146 -0.41 -1.46 -32.58
N TYR A 147 -1.66 -1.46 -32.13
CA TYR A 147 -2.56 -2.60 -32.30
C TYR A 147 -2.89 -2.79 -33.75
N ARG A 148 -3.18 -1.70 -34.52
CA ARG A 148 -3.36 -1.71 -35.97
C ARG A 148 -2.17 -2.31 -36.69
N GLU A 149 -0.96 -1.92 -36.32
CA GLU A 149 0.28 -2.43 -36.90
C GLU A 149 0.47 -3.93 -36.61
N SER A 150 0.17 -4.37 -35.40
CA SER A 150 0.27 -5.78 -35.01
C SER A 150 -0.81 -6.64 -35.67
N LEU A 151 -1.98 -6.07 -35.95
CA LEU A 151 -3.11 -6.75 -36.59
C LEU A 151 -2.93 -6.82 -38.12
N GLY A 152 -2.17 -5.87 -38.70
CA GLY A 152 -2.03 -5.71 -40.15
C GLY A 152 -3.05 -4.76 -40.75
N GLY A 153 -3.90 -4.14 -39.97
CA GLY A 153 -4.99 -3.24 -40.35
C GLY A 153 -6.31 -3.63 -39.72
N PHE A 154 -7.24 -2.68 -39.62
CA PHE A 154 -8.60 -2.94 -39.16
C PHE A 154 -9.50 -3.31 -40.30
N VAL A 155 -10.28 -4.39 -40.17
CA VAL A 155 -11.35 -4.76 -41.11
C VAL A 155 -12.73 -4.33 -40.64
N SER A 156 -12.83 -3.94 -39.34
CA SER A 156 -14.07 -3.44 -38.74
C SER A 156 -13.80 -2.33 -37.75
N PRO A 157 -14.61 -1.27 -37.68
CA PRO A 157 -14.51 -0.21 -36.69
C PRO A 157 -14.58 -0.73 -35.22
N LYS A 158 -15.28 -1.84 -34.99
CA LYS A 158 -15.41 -2.46 -33.67
C LYS A 158 -14.08 -2.99 -33.11
N GLN A 159 -13.13 -3.32 -33.98
CA GLN A 159 -11.82 -3.81 -33.53
C GLN A 159 -10.99 -2.75 -32.79
N VAL A 160 -11.30 -1.46 -32.99
CA VAL A 160 -10.67 -0.40 -32.20
C VAL A 160 -11.04 -0.51 -30.71
N GLU A 161 -12.21 -1.03 -30.39
CA GLU A 161 -12.66 -1.23 -29.00
C GLU A 161 -11.99 -2.44 -28.31
N GLU A 162 -11.33 -3.31 -29.07
CA GLU A 162 -10.54 -4.41 -28.52
C GLU A 162 -9.22 -3.93 -27.91
N VAL A 163 -8.81 -2.72 -28.24
CA VAL A 163 -7.58 -2.12 -27.69
C VAL A 163 -7.77 -1.81 -26.22
N SER A 164 -6.92 -2.40 -25.38
CA SER A 164 -7.01 -2.26 -23.92
C SER A 164 -7.07 -0.79 -23.45
N GLY A 165 -8.14 -0.45 -22.73
CA GLY A 165 -8.41 0.87 -22.18
C GLY A 165 -9.17 1.83 -23.10
N VAL A 166 -9.51 1.41 -24.32
CA VAL A 166 -10.39 2.19 -25.21
C VAL A 166 -11.83 2.06 -24.69
N PRO A 167 -12.57 3.19 -24.51
CA PRO A 167 -13.95 3.14 -24.07
C PRO A 167 -14.86 2.46 -25.09
N SER A 168 -15.88 1.73 -24.62
CA SER A 168 -16.95 1.21 -25.47
C SER A 168 -17.73 2.35 -26.13
N GLY A 169 -18.20 2.12 -27.35
CA GLY A 169 -18.90 3.12 -28.16
C GLY A 169 -18.00 4.07 -28.95
N VAL A 170 -16.68 3.90 -28.85
CA VAL A 170 -15.72 4.68 -29.66
C VAL A 170 -15.75 4.28 -31.12
N ALA A 171 -16.17 3.05 -31.44
CA ALA A 171 -16.29 2.56 -32.83
C ALA A 171 -17.10 3.50 -33.75
N ARG A 172 -18.07 4.27 -33.21
CA ARG A 172 -18.88 5.25 -33.95
C ARG A 172 -18.06 6.39 -34.59
N TRP A 173 -16.87 6.65 -34.08
CA TRP A 173 -15.95 7.65 -34.60
C TRP A 173 -15.07 7.14 -35.76
N PHE A 174 -15.19 5.84 -36.06
CA PHE A 174 -14.34 5.19 -37.04
C PHE A 174 -15.14 4.64 -38.21
N LYS A 175 -14.52 4.70 -39.36
CA LYS A 175 -14.88 3.93 -40.56
C LYS A 175 -13.67 3.10 -40.97
N VAL A 176 -13.95 2.05 -41.72
CA VAL A 176 -12.97 1.26 -42.43
C VAL A 176 -13.43 1.22 -43.90
N GLY A 177 -12.52 1.21 -44.83
CA GLY A 177 -12.83 1.20 -46.25
C GLY A 177 -13.78 0.07 -46.65
N LYS A 178 -14.47 0.21 -47.78
CA LYS A 178 -15.39 -0.83 -48.26
C LYS A 178 -14.68 -2.14 -48.59
N ASP A 179 -13.43 -2.03 -49.02
CA ASP A 179 -12.55 -3.17 -49.34
C ASP A 179 -11.54 -3.40 -48.21
N ALA A 180 -12.03 -3.37 -46.95
CA ALA A 180 -11.20 -3.42 -45.75
C ALA A 180 -10.28 -4.63 -45.70
N GLU A 181 -10.70 -5.76 -46.23
CA GLU A 181 -9.86 -6.97 -46.33
C GLU A 181 -8.69 -6.75 -47.31
N ALA A 182 -8.91 -6.00 -48.39
CA ALA A 182 -7.85 -5.62 -49.29
C ALA A 182 -6.91 -4.53 -48.75
N GLU A 183 -7.38 -3.77 -47.73
CA GLU A 183 -6.58 -2.77 -47.03
C GLU A 183 -5.70 -3.39 -45.91
N VAL A 184 -5.84 -4.68 -45.63
CA VAL A 184 -4.92 -5.38 -44.72
C VAL A 184 -3.53 -5.40 -45.37
N THR A 185 -2.65 -4.61 -44.81
CA THR A 185 -1.30 -4.41 -45.35
C THR A 185 -0.35 -5.57 -45.07
N ARG A 186 -0.71 -6.43 -44.12
CA ARG A 186 0.12 -7.53 -43.73
C ARG A 186 -0.74 -8.77 -43.45
N HIS A 187 -0.61 -9.76 -44.28
CA HIS A 187 -1.17 -11.10 -44.08
C HIS A 187 -0.12 -12.01 -43.47
N LEU A 188 -0.55 -12.87 -42.55
CA LEU A 188 0.28 -13.92 -41.98
C LEU A 188 0.33 -15.11 -42.95
N ASP A 189 1.51 -15.50 -43.40
CA ASP A 189 1.72 -16.77 -44.07
C ASP A 189 1.89 -17.88 -43.05
N LEU A 190 0.85 -18.68 -42.84
CA LEU A 190 0.85 -19.72 -41.79
C LEU A 190 1.87 -20.83 -42.08
N ASN A 191 2.30 -20.98 -43.32
CA ASN A 191 3.29 -21.98 -43.71
C ASN A 191 4.73 -21.46 -43.59
N ARG A 192 4.97 -20.16 -43.78
CA ARG A 192 6.32 -19.57 -43.86
C ARG A 192 6.73 -18.73 -42.68
N ASP A 193 5.80 -17.97 -42.09
CA ASP A 193 6.13 -17.05 -41.01
C ASP A 193 6.72 -17.80 -39.80
N ASP A 194 7.67 -17.18 -39.14
CA ASP A 194 8.29 -17.75 -37.96
C ASP A 194 7.34 -17.72 -36.74
N PHE A 195 7.66 -18.50 -35.73
CA PHE A 195 6.88 -18.59 -34.50
C PHE A 195 6.68 -17.23 -33.85
N ARG A 196 7.74 -16.41 -33.86
CA ARG A 196 7.72 -15.08 -33.21
C ARG A 196 6.79 -14.15 -33.94
N THR A 197 6.77 -14.15 -35.24
CA THR A 197 5.85 -13.36 -36.11
C THR A 197 4.41 -13.74 -35.82
N LEU A 198 4.10 -15.04 -35.82
CA LEU A 198 2.75 -15.53 -35.56
C LEU A 198 2.24 -15.17 -34.15
N VAL A 199 3.06 -15.33 -33.11
CA VAL A 199 2.65 -15.05 -31.72
C VAL A 199 2.46 -13.57 -31.43
N HIS A 200 3.00 -12.67 -32.25
CA HIS A 200 2.78 -11.22 -32.13
C HIS A 200 1.42 -10.77 -32.66
N HIS A 201 0.74 -11.61 -33.41
CA HIS A 201 -0.58 -11.27 -33.93
C HIS A 201 -1.64 -11.36 -32.82
N PRO A 202 -2.49 -10.31 -32.61
CA PRO A 202 -3.44 -10.25 -31.50
C PRO A 202 -4.46 -11.40 -31.43
N TYR A 203 -4.77 -11.99 -32.58
CA TYR A 203 -5.76 -13.08 -32.67
C TYR A 203 -5.17 -14.49 -32.60
N LEU A 204 -3.88 -14.62 -32.36
CA LEU A 204 -3.24 -15.92 -32.18
C LEU A 204 -2.72 -16.07 -30.74
N SER A 205 -3.19 -17.08 -30.05
CA SER A 205 -2.63 -17.47 -28.77
C SER A 205 -1.34 -18.27 -28.94
N TYR A 206 -0.53 -18.37 -27.89
CA TYR A 206 0.67 -19.19 -27.88
C TYR A 206 0.38 -20.66 -28.25
N GLU A 207 -0.72 -21.21 -27.75
CA GLU A 207 -1.12 -22.60 -28.01
C GLU A 207 -1.51 -22.80 -29.47
N GLN A 208 -2.27 -21.87 -30.03
CA GLN A 208 -2.64 -21.89 -31.45
C GLN A 208 -1.42 -21.83 -32.36
N VAL A 209 -0.47 -20.94 -32.06
CA VAL A 209 0.79 -20.84 -32.83
C VAL A 209 1.61 -22.11 -32.72
N ARG A 210 1.70 -22.68 -31.53
CA ARG A 210 2.39 -23.98 -31.32
C ARG A 210 1.77 -25.07 -32.17
N ASP A 211 0.46 -25.17 -32.23
CA ASP A 211 -0.24 -26.20 -32.99
C ASP A 211 -0.10 -25.97 -34.50
N ILE A 212 -0.15 -24.72 -34.98
CA ILE A 212 0.17 -24.35 -36.37
C ILE A 212 1.59 -24.82 -36.73
N VAL A 213 2.59 -24.45 -35.94
CA VAL A 213 4.00 -24.78 -36.23
C VAL A 213 4.27 -26.25 -36.16
N ASN A 214 3.62 -26.99 -35.26
CA ASN A 214 3.73 -28.44 -35.20
C ASN A 214 3.06 -29.11 -36.39
N TYR A 215 1.88 -28.68 -36.78
CA TYR A 215 1.12 -29.23 -37.88
C TYR A 215 1.87 -29.04 -39.20
N ARG A 216 2.34 -27.83 -39.52
CA ARG A 216 3.01 -27.48 -40.78
C ARG A 216 4.34 -28.22 -41.02
N ARG A 217 4.94 -28.84 -39.98
CA ARG A 217 6.14 -29.69 -40.10
C ARG A 217 5.88 -30.94 -40.92
N HIS A 218 4.65 -31.41 -40.96
CA HIS A 218 4.28 -32.65 -41.58
C HIS A 218 3.26 -32.50 -42.71
N HIS A 219 2.42 -31.46 -42.62
CA HIS A 219 1.33 -31.22 -43.57
C HIS A 219 1.18 -29.73 -43.82
N PRO A 220 1.12 -29.26 -45.10
CA PRO A 220 0.87 -27.84 -45.35
C PRO A 220 -0.54 -27.44 -44.91
N ILE A 221 -0.66 -26.21 -44.41
CA ILE A 221 -1.95 -25.58 -44.10
C ILE A 221 -2.48 -24.94 -45.37
N LEU A 222 -3.54 -25.49 -45.91
CA LEU A 222 -4.05 -25.06 -47.22
C LEU A 222 -5.34 -24.25 -47.16
N SER A 223 -5.97 -24.18 -45.98
CA SER A 223 -7.25 -23.47 -45.84
C SER A 223 -7.65 -23.26 -44.37
N MET A 224 -8.64 -22.42 -44.14
CA MET A 224 -9.25 -22.26 -42.82
C MET A 224 -9.84 -23.55 -42.25
N ARG A 225 -10.29 -24.49 -43.13
CA ARG A 225 -10.76 -25.79 -42.70
C ARG A 225 -9.67 -26.64 -42.06
N THR A 226 -8.42 -26.50 -42.51
CA THR A 226 -7.28 -27.17 -41.86
C THR A 226 -7.04 -26.65 -40.47
N LEU A 227 -7.15 -25.34 -40.25
CA LEU A 227 -7.05 -24.73 -38.89
C LEU A 227 -8.20 -25.18 -38.00
N ALA A 228 -9.42 -25.29 -38.53
CA ALA A 228 -10.58 -25.74 -37.80
C ALA A 228 -10.45 -27.20 -37.26
N ALA A 229 -9.58 -27.98 -37.88
CA ALA A 229 -9.30 -29.34 -37.43
C ALA A 229 -8.29 -29.38 -36.25
N LEU A 230 -7.61 -28.30 -35.96
CA LEU A 230 -6.67 -28.20 -34.83
C LEU A 230 -7.44 -27.96 -33.52
N PRO A 231 -7.06 -28.66 -32.41
CA PRO A 231 -7.83 -28.63 -31.17
C PRO A 231 -7.85 -27.30 -30.45
N SER A 232 -6.89 -26.43 -30.72
CA SER A 232 -6.76 -25.09 -30.08
C SER A 232 -7.63 -24.01 -30.72
N PHE A 233 -8.32 -24.27 -31.85
CA PHE A 233 -9.11 -23.28 -32.57
C PHE A 233 -10.60 -23.44 -32.35
N ALA A 234 -11.24 -22.38 -31.86
CA ALA A 234 -12.70 -22.27 -31.84
C ALA A 234 -13.21 -21.60 -33.12
N ALA A 235 -14.47 -21.85 -33.50
CA ALA A 235 -15.09 -21.23 -34.67
C ALA A 235 -15.04 -19.70 -34.64
N ALA A 236 -15.18 -19.09 -33.47
CA ALA A 236 -15.10 -17.64 -33.31
C ALA A 236 -13.70 -17.09 -33.64
N ASP A 237 -12.65 -17.82 -33.26
CA ASP A 237 -11.27 -17.41 -33.55
C ASP A 237 -10.98 -17.45 -35.03
N LEU A 238 -11.50 -18.46 -35.74
CA LEU A 238 -11.34 -18.59 -37.17
C LEU A 238 -11.98 -17.44 -37.96
N CYS A 239 -13.21 -17.07 -37.61
CA CYS A 239 -13.89 -15.92 -38.26
C CYS A 239 -13.13 -14.61 -38.07
N ARG A 240 -12.48 -14.42 -36.94
CA ARG A 240 -11.68 -13.22 -36.64
C ARG A 240 -10.33 -13.22 -37.34
N LEU A 241 -9.76 -14.40 -37.52
CA LEU A 241 -8.44 -14.59 -38.10
C LEU A 241 -8.45 -14.59 -39.66
N GLU A 242 -9.56 -15.05 -40.24
CA GLU A 242 -9.71 -15.24 -41.70
C GLU A 242 -9.20 -14.09 -42.57
N PRO A 243 -9.50 -12.80 -42.27
CA PRO A 243 -9.05 -11.68 -43.09
C PRO A 243 -7.53 -11.44 -43.05
N TYR A 244 -6.82 -12.06 -42.11
CA TYR A 244 -5.42 -11.76 -41.81
C TYR A 244 -4.46 -12.89 -42.19
N VAL A 245 -4.95 -13.98 -42.75
CA VAL A 245 -4.11 -15.16 -43.04
C VAL A 245 -4.05 -15.42 -44.55
N SER A 246 -2.90 -15.91 -44.96
CA SER A 246 -2.66 -16.50 -46.27
C SER A 246 -2.14 -17.94 -46.11
N PHE A 247 -2.31 -18.75 -47.17
CA PHE A 247 -1.99 -20.18 -47.15
C PHE A 247 -0.96 -20.51 -48.22
#